data_a4cbf6cbd354e75a5095e0eab9d1605b
#
_entry.id   a4cbf6cbd354e75a5095e0eab9d1605b
#
_cell.length_a   1.000
_cell.length_b   1.000
_cell.length_c   1.000
_cell.angle_alpha   90.00
_cell.angle_beta   90.00
_cell.angle_gamma   90.00
#
_symmetry.space_group_name_H-M   'P 1'
#
loop_
_entity.id
_entity.type
_entity.pdbx_description
1 polymer ?
#
loop_
_entity_poly.entity_id
_entity_poly.type
_entity_poly.pdbx_seq_one_letter_code
_entity_poly.pdbx_strand_id
1 'polypeptide(L)'
;LGPLPTPAVSFLTKSLRADLGIMISASHNPYEDNGIKFFDKDGLKIDTKIEEEISKEIRNKSPLVVPSDLGKASRINDVLGRYTEFAKITIPSNLSLGGIRIVADCANGAAYKILPQILRELGAEVVSIGVAPDGFNINKECGSTKPEKAQKAVLENSADIGICLDGDADRVLFIDEQGKLANGDIVIGLLAEAWVNKNSLNKNTVVATVMSNLALEL
;
A
#
# COMPACT_ATOMS: atom_id res chain seq x y z
N LEU A 1 -7.51 6.57 -13.25
CA LEU A 1 -6.15 6.03 -13.13
C LEU A 1 -6.12 4.49 -13.30
N GLY A 2 -7.18 3.79 -12.92
CA GLY A 2 -7.23 2.33 -12.78
C GLY A 2 -6.86 1.87 -11.37
N PRO A 3 -6.80 0.53 -11.12
CA PRO A 3 -6.42 0.00 -9.82
C PRO A 3 -4.97 0.36 -9.47
N LEU A 4 -4.78 1.07 -8.36
CA LEU A 4 -3.48 1.50 -7.81
C LEU A 4 -3.54 1.46 -6.28
N PRO A 5 -2.41 1.21 -5.61
CA PRO A 5 -2.30 1.36 -4.16
C PRO A 5 -2.77 2.73 -3.66
N THR A 6 -3.38 2.77 -2.48
CA THR A 6 -3.77 4.04 -1.84
C THR A 6 -2.60 5.04 -1.74
N PRO A 7 -1.37 4.64 -1.34
CA PRO A 7 -0.24 5.56 -1.35
C PRO A 7 0.16 6.06 -2.75
N ALA A 8 -0.17 5.33 -3.81
CA ALA A 8 0.05 5.83 -5.18
C ALA A 8 -0.88 6.98 -5.53
N VAL A 9 -2.13 6.97 -5.05
CA VAL A 9 -3.06 8.09 -5.27
C VAL A 9 -2.55 9.35 -4.55
N SER A 10 -2.12 9.23 -3.30
CA SER A 10 -1.45 10.29 -2.55
C SER A 10 -0.27 10.90 -3.32
N PHE A 11 0.67 10.07 -3.73
CA PHE A 11 1.84 10.48 -4.50
C PHE A 11 1.46 11.16 -5.83
N LEU A 12 0.54 10.58 -6.59
CA LEU A 12 0.13 11.09 -7.89
C LEU A 12 -0.64 12.41 -7.78
N THR A 13 -1.45 12.60 -6.76
CA THR A 13 -2.13 13.88 -6.50
C THR A 13 -1.13 15.02 -6.45
N LYS A 14 -0.08 14.87 -5.65
CA LYS A 14 1.01 15.84 -5.55
C LYS A 14 1.83 15.95 -6.83
N SER A 15 2.26 14.83 -7.39
CA SER A 15 3.12 14.75 -8.57
C SER A 15 2.49 15.37 -9.82
N LEU A 16 1.17 15.20 -9.98
CA LEU A 16 0.39 15.74 -11.08
C LEU A 16 -0.12 17.17 -10.81
N ARG A 17 0.17 17.73 -9.63
CA ARG A 17 -0.34 19.02 -9.16
C ARG A 17 -1.87 19.11 -9.25
N ALA A 18 -2.54 18.01 -8.88
CA ALA A 18 -3.99 17.98 -8.80
C ALA A 18 -4.47 18.70 -7.54
N ASP A 19 -5.64 19.32 -7.60
CA ASP A 19 -6.25 20.01 -6.46
C ASP A 19 -6.77 19.01 -5.42
N LEU A 20 -7.18 17.81 -5.88
CA LEU A 20 -7.77 16.77 -5.04
C LEU A 20 -7.46 15.38 -5.62
N GLY A 21 -7.12 14.45 -4.74
CA GLY A 21 -7.03 13.02 -5.04
C GLY A 21 -8.19 12.26 -4.40
N ILE A 22 -8.74 11.29 -5.14
CA ILE A 22 -9.82 10.45 -4.65
C ILE A 22 -9.46 8.98 -4.87
N MET A 23 -9.53 8.19 -3.80
CA MET A 23 -9.41 6.74 -3.83
C MET A 23 -10.74 6.11 -3.43
N ILE A 24 -11.22 5.17 -4.24
CA ILE A 24 -12.38 4.34 -3.90
C ILE A 24 -11.85 3.03 -3.36
N SER A 25 -12.02 2.77 -2.07
CA SER A 25 -11.53 1.57 -1.40
C SER A 25 -12.15 1.40 -0.02
N ALA A 26 -12.47 0.16 0.34
CA ALA A 26 -12.79 -0.26 1.71
C ALA A 26 -11.60 -0.99 2.36
N SER A 27 -10.36 -0.79 1.86
CA SER A 27 -9.10 -1.31 2.39
C SER A 27 -9.10 -2.85 2.48
N HIS A 28 -9.17 -3.40 3.68
CA HIS A 28 -9.10 -4.84 3.94
C HIS A 28 -10.46 -5.54 4.01
N ASN A 29 -11.54 -4.81 3.80
CA ASN A 29 -12.89 -5.35 3.82
C ASN A 29 -13.18 -6.20 2.56
N PRO A 30 -14.20 -7.05 2.57
CA PRO A 30 -14.64 -7.78 1.39
C PRO A 30 -15.24 -6.85 0.33
N TYR A 31 -15.48 -7.37 -0.85
CA TYR A 31 -15.89 -6.61 -2.04
C TYR A 31 -17.27 -5.91 -1.91
N GLU A 32 -18.12 -6.38 -1.01
CA GLU A 32 -19.43 -5.78 -0.75
C GLU A 32 -19.33 -4.38 -0.13
N ASP A 33 -18.23 -4.09 0.54
CA ASP A 33 -18.00 -2.81 1.19
C ASP A 33 -17.30 -1.84 0.24
N ASN A 34 -17.63 -0.56 0.37
CA ASN A 34 -16.99 0.54 -0.33
C ASN A 34 -16.67 1.68 0.63
N GLY A 35 -15.68 2.48 0.24
CA GLY A 35 -15.29 3.68 0.95
C GLY A 35 -14.67 4.70 0.01
N ILE A 36 -14.56 5.94 0.45
CA ILE A 36 -13.90 7.01 -0.29
C ILE A 36 -12.85 7.64 0.61
N LYS A 37 -11.61 7.73 0.11
CA LYS A 37 -10.51 8.44 0.77
C LYS A 37 -10.17 9.67 -0.07
N PHE A 38 -10.04 10.83 0.57
CA PHE A 38 -9.67 12.09 -0.10
C PHE A 38 -8.26 12.51 0.29
N PHE A 39 -7.53 13.06 -0.69
CA PHE A 39 -6.19 13.61 -0.52
C PHE A 39 -6.17 15.04 -1.03
N ASP A 40 -5.56 15.94 -0.27
CA ASP A 40 -5.35 17.32 -0.68
C ASP A 40 -4.26 17.43 -1.76
N LYS A 41 -4.01 18.65 -2.24
CA LYS A 41 -2.99 18.96 -3.25
C LYS A 41 -1.55 18.53 -2.87
N ASP A 42 -1.28 18.36 -1.57
CA ASP A 42 0.02 17.93 -1.06
C ASP A 42 0.09 16.40 -0.90
N GLY A 43 -1.00 15.69 -1.24
CA GLY A 43 -1.12 14.25 -1.13
C GLY A 43 -1.39 13.77 0.31
N LEU A 44 -1.77 14.66 1.21
CA LEU A 44 -2.14 14.34 2.58
C LEU A 44 -3.63 14.04 2.69
N LYS A 45 -4.01 13.17 3.62
CA LYS A 45 -5.42 12.95 3.92
C LYS A 45 -6.05 14.28 4.35
N ILE A 46 -7.23 14.62 3.79
CA ILE A 46 -7.95 15.85 4.16
C ILE A 46 -8.37 15.84 5.64
N ASP A 47 -8.55 17.04 6.20
CA ASP A 47 -9.02 17.21 7.57
C ASP A 47 -10.44 16.63 7.74
N THR A 48 -10.71 16.04 8.89
CA THR A 48 -12.03 15.47 9.24
C THR A 48 -13.16 16.50 9.11
N LYS A 49 -12.89 17.77 9.36
CA LYS A 49 -13.90 18.84 9.19
C LYS A 49 -14.33 18.99 7.74
N ILE A 50 -13.36 18.87 6.80
CA ILE A 50 -13.66 18.93 5.36
C ILE A 50 -14.46 17.68 4.95
N GLU A 51 -14.13 16.50 5.49
CA GLU A 51 -14.92 15.26 5.24
C GLU A 51 -16.39 15.44 5.71
N GLU A 52 -16.58 16.07 6.87
CA GLU A 52 -17.92 16.38 7.40
C GLU A 52 -18.68 17.39 6.52
N GLU A 53 -18.00 18.44 6.03
CA GLU A 53 -18.58 19.42 5.11
C GLU A 53 -19.01 18.76 3.81
N ILE A 54 -18.15 17.96 3.17
CA ILE A 54 -18.48 17.18 1.97
C ILE A 54 -19.70 16.30 2.22
N SER A 55 -19.76 15.62 3.36
CA SER A 55 -20.88 14.76 3.72
C SER A 55 -22.19 15.53 3.88
N LYS A 56 -22.14 16.77 4.41
CA LYS A 56 -23.30 17.66 4.49
C LYS A 56 -23.76 18.12 3.10
N GLU A 57 -22.83 18.54 2.25
CA GLU A 57 -23.14 19.03 0.90
C GLU A 57 -23.76 17.92 0.02
N ILE A 58 -23.28 16.68 0.12
CA ILE A 58 -23.89 15.54 -0.58
C ILE A 58 -25.36 15.36 -0.18
N ARG A 59 -25.68 15.53 1.12
CA ARG A 59 -27.06 15.42 1.63
C ARG A 59 -27.95 16.60 1.20
N ASN A 60 -27.36 17.78 1.10
CA ASN A 60 -28.08 19.02 0.77
C ASN A 60 -28.39 19.19 -0.72
N LYS A 61 -27.97 18.25 -1.59
CA LYS A 61 -28.15 18.31 -3.05
C LYS A 61 -27.70 19.65 -3.62
N SER A 62 -26.44 19.99 -3.46
CA SER A 62 -25.85 21.22 -4.02
C SER A 62 -26.23 21.41 -5.48
N PRO A 63 -26.42 22.67 -5.93
CA PRO A 63 -26.82 22.96 -7.31
C PRO A 63 -25.74 22.43 -8.29
N LEU A 64 -26.20 21.76 -9.35
CA LEU A 64 -25.33 21.30 -10.41
C LEU A 64 -24.85 22.47 -11.26
N VAL A 65 -23.62 22.35 -11.77
CA VAL A 65 -23.08 23.32 -12.75
C VAL A 65 -23.89 23.26 -14.07
N VAL A 66 -23.91 24.37 -14.79
CA VAL A 66 -24.54 24.40 -16.12
C VAL A 66 -23.74 23.55 -17.11
N PRO A 67 -24.36 23.01 -18.16
CA PRO A 67 -23.70 22.09 -19.10
C PRO A 67 -22.42 22.62 -19.74
N SER A 68 -22.31 23.95 -19.95
CA SER A 68 -21.11 24.62 -20.49
C SER A 68 -19.89 24.52 -19.58
N ASP A 69 -20.10 24.34 -18.29
CA ASP A 69 -19.07 24.38 -17.26
C ASP A 69 -18.66 22.97 -16.81
N LEU A 70 -19.20 21.94 -17.47
CA LEU A 70 -18.82 20.56 -17.20
C LEU A 70 -17.36 20.31 -17.55
N GLY A 71 -16.61 19.75 -16.58
CA GLY A 71 -15.24 19.31 -16.81
C GLY A 71 -15.14 18.11 -17.76
N LYS A 72 -13.94 17.86 -18.25
CA LYS A 72 -13.63 16.72 -19.14
C LYS A 72 -12.95 15.61 -18.36
N ALA A 73 -13.46 14.38 -18.48
CA ALA A 73 -12.78 13.19 -17.96
C ALA A 73 -11.69 12.74 -18.96
N SER A 74 -10.51 12.44 -18.43
CA SER A 74 -9.41 11.85 -19.20
C SER A 74 -8.75 10.73 -18.40
N ARG A 75 -8.14 9.75 -19.10
CA ARG A 75 -7.43 8.66 -18.48
C ARG A 75 -5.92 8.90 -18.60
N ILE A 76 -5.20 8.77 -17.50
CA ILE A 76 -3.74 8.82 -17.46
C ILE A 76 -3.23 7.39 -17.42
N ASN A 77 -2.45 6.97 -18.43
CA ASN A 77 -2.06 5.58 -18.62
C ASN A 77 -0.66 5.22 -18.06
N ASP A 78 0.20 6.20 -17.81
CA ASP A 78 1.59 6.03 -17.36
C ASP A 78 1.77 6.02 -15.83
N VAL A 79 0.67 6.02 -15.09
CA VAL A 79 0.67 6.15 -13.62
C VAL A 79 1.35 4.98 -12.91
N LEU A 80 1.25 3.77 -13.47
CA LEU A 80 1.87 2.58 -12.90
C LEU A 80 3.41 2.74 -12.90
N GLY A 81 3.99 3.14 -14.03
CA GLY A 81 5.42 3.38 -14.14
C GLY A 81 5.92 4.48 -13.23
N ARG A 82 5.18 5.60 -13.13
CA ARG A 82 5.52 6.70 -12.21
C ARG A 82 5.61 6.25 -10.76
N TYR A 83 4.63 5.48 -10.30
CA TYR A 83 4.64 5.00 -8.93
C TYR A 83 5.67 3.88 -8.70
N THR A 84 5.89 3.01 -9.69
CA THR A 84 6.97 2.00 -9.65
C THR A 84 8.33 2.67 -9.43
N GLU A 85 8.66 3.68 -10.22
CA GLU A 85 9.92 4.42 -10.06
C GLU A 85 10.01 5.14 -8.72
N PHE A 86 8.93 5.79 -8.29
CA PHE A 86 8.88 6.41 -6.97
C PHE A 86 9.15 5.41 -5.84
N ALA A 87 8.52 4.24 -5.87
CA ALA A 87 8.73 3.19 -4.87
C ALA A 87 10.17 2.66 -4.88
N LYS A 88 10.75 2.45 -6.06
CA LYS A 88 12.14 1.98 -6.20
C LYS A 88 13.17 2.98 -5.68
N ILE A 89 12.94 4.29 -5.83
CA ILE A 89 13.85 5.34 -5.31
C ILE A 89 13.97 5.31 -3.78
N THR A 90 13.01 4.73 -3.06
CA THR A 90 13.10 4.57 -1.60
C THR A 90 14.16 3.55 -1.18
N ILE A 91 14.61 2.71 -2.10
CA ILE A 91 15.64 1.69 -1.87
C ILE A 91 16.99 2.25 -2.31
N PRO A 92 18.06 2.10 -1.52
CA PRO A 92 19.39 2.52 -1.90
C PRO A 92 19.81 1.92 -3.25
N SER A 93 20.35 2.74 -4.14
CA SER A 93 20.70 2.34 -5.53
C SER A 93 21.77 1.23 -5.64
N ASN A 94 22.53 1.02 -4.57
CA ASN A 94 23.52 -0.04 -4.46
C ASN A 94 22.97 -1.35 -3.89
N LEU A 95 21.67 -1.40 -3.57
CA LEU A 95 21.02 -2.58 -3.00
C LEU A 95 20.26 -3.31 -4.10
N SER A 96 20.48 -4.63 -4.18
CA SER A 96 19.78 -5.54 -5.09
C SER A 96 19.13 -6.65 -4.28
N LEU A 97 17.98 -7.10 -4.74
CA LEU A 97 17.31 -8.30 -4.23
C LEU A 97 17.70 -9.57 -5.00
N GLY A 98 18.79 -9.52 -5.80
CA GLY A 98 19.30 -10.67 -6.52
C GLY A 98 19.64 -11.83 -5.61
N GLY A 99 19.13 -13.02 -5.93
CA GLY A 99 19.29 -14.23 -5.11
C GLY A 99 18.28 -14.39 -3.99
N ILE A 100 17.36 -13.42 -3.80
CA ILE A 100 16.28 -13.51 -2.80
C ILE A 100 15.01 -13.97 -3.49
N ARG A 101 14.37 -15.01 -2.96
CA ARG A 101 13.06 -15.50 -3.41
C ARG A 101 11.97 -14.98 -2.49
N ILE A 102 10.98 -14.30 -3.08
CA ILE A 102 9.92 -13.61 -2.35
C ILE A 102 8.55 -14.15 -2.74
N VAL A 103 7.76 -14.57 -1.77
CA VAL A 103 6.30 -14.75 -1.96
C VAL A 103 5.63 -13.39 -1.80
N ALA A 104 4.93 -12.93 -2.83
CA ALA A 104 4.21 -11.67 -2.83
C ALA A 104 2.71 -11.92 -2.93
N ASP A 105 1.99 -11.71 -1.82
CA ASP A 105 0.54 -11.79 -1.75
C ASP A 105 -0.07 -10.40 -1.89
N CYS A 106 -0.75 -10.17 -3.01
CA CYS A 106 -1.38 -8.90 -3.35
C CYS A 106 -2.88 -8.82 -3.00
N ALA A 107 -3.41 -9.77 -2.24
CA ALA A 107 -4.81 -9.81 -1.79
C ALA A 107 -5.86 -9.70 -2.91
N ASN A 108 -5.54 -10.04 -4.16
CA ASN A 108 -6.33 -9.70 -5.35
C ASN A 108 -6.74 -8.21 -5.40
N GLY A 109 -5.91 -7.34 -4.81
CA GLY A 109 -6.16 -5.93 -4.62
C GLY A 109 -5.37 -5.04 -5.58
N ALA A 110 -5.26 -3.79 -5.22
CA ALA A 110 -4.71 -2.71 -6.05
C ALA A 110 -3.22 -2.89 -6.44
N ALA A 111 -2.45 -3.65 -5.64
CA ALA A 111 -1.03 -3.90 -5.88
C ALA A 111 -0.75 -5.10 -6.80
N TYR A 112 -1.76 -5.79 -7.34
CA TYR A 112 -1.63 -7.06 -8.06
C TYR A 112 -0.64 -7.06 -9.23
N LYS A 113 -0.43 -5.92 -9.87
CA LYS A 113 0.60 -5.73 -10.91
C LYS A 113 1.88 -5.14 -10.36
N ILE A 114 1.74 -4.15 -9.50
CA ILE A 114 2.85 -3.25 -9.17
C ILE A 114 3.84 -3.88 -8.19
N LEU A 115 3.39 -4.59 -7.15
CA LEU A 115 4.31 -5.22 -6.21
C LEU A 115 5.20 -6.29 -6.87
N PRO A 116 4.64 -7.25 -7.63
CA PRO A 116 5.48 -8.23 -8.33
C PRO A 116 6.44 -7.59 -9.35
N GLN A 117 6.03 -6.51 -10.01
CA GLN A 117 6.87 -5.78 -10.94
C GLN A 117 8.06 -5.13 -10.22
N ILE A 118 7.81 -4.35 -9.16
CA ILE A 118 8.85 -3.68 -8.38
C ILE A 118 9.89 -4.69 -7.89
N LEU A 119 9.45 -5.80 -7.29
CA LEU A 119 10.35 -6.80 -6.73
C LEU A 119 11.22 -7.47 -7.81
N ARG A 120 10.65 -7.79 -8.99
CA ARG A 120 11.42 -8.34 -10.11
C ARG A 120 12.42 -7.33 -10.69
N GLU A 121 12.03 -6.05 -10.81
CA GLU A 121 12.93 -5.00 -11.28
C GLU A 121 14.10 -4.75 -10.32
N LEU A 122 13.91 -5.05 -9.02
CA LEU A 122 14.97 -5.03 -8.00
C LEU A 122 15.81 -6.31 -7.99
N GLY A 123 15.49 -7.30 -8.82
CA GLY A 123 16.25 -8.52 -9.00
C GLY A 123 15.75 -9.75 -8.25
N ALA A 124 14.64 -9.66 -7.50
CA ALA A 124 14.09 -10.78 -6.75
C ALA A 124 13.47 -11.86 -7.66
N GLU A 125 13.55 -13.12 -7.21
CA GLU A 125 12.70 -14.20 -7.72
C GLU A 125 11.33 -14.13 -7.03
N VAL A 126 10.25 -13.90 -7.79
CA VAL A 126 8.94 -13.57 -7.20
C VAL A 126 7.91 -14.65 -7.49
N VAL A 127 7.42 -15.28 -6.44
CA VAL A 127 6.22 -16.14 -6.42
C VAL A 127 5.02 -15.26 -6.08
N SER A 128 4.17 -14.99 -7.07
CA SER A 128 3.03 -14.07 -6.89
C SER A 128 1.75 -14.85 -6.58
N ILE A 129 1.03 -14.46 -5.53
CA ILE A 129 -0.30 -14.97 -5.17
C ILE A 129 -1.25 -13.79 -4.97
N GLY A 130 -2.56 -14.04 -5.05
CA GLY A 130 -3.54 -12.97 -4.94
C GLY A 130 -3.38 -11.90 -6.05
N VAL A 131 -3.10 -12.32 -7.30
CA VAL A 131 -2.84 -11.40 -8.44
C VAL A 131 -3.83 -11.53 -9.59
N ALA A 132 -4.95 -12.20 -9.36
CA ALA A 132 -6.02 -12.40 -10.36
C ALA A 132 -7.35 -11.81 -9.87
N PRO A 133 -7.47 -10.47 -9.75
CA PRO A 133 -8.71 -9.83 -9.30
C PRO A 133 -9.85 -10.08 -10.30
N ASP A 134 -11.00 -10.52 -9.79
CA ASP A 134 -12.23 -10.77 -10.56
C ASP A 134 -13.38 -9.82 -10.19
N GLY A 135 -13.15 -8.89 -9.25
CA GLY A 135 -14.14 -7.96 -8.73
C GLY A 135 -14.89 -8.47 -7.49
N PHE A 136 -14.75 -9.75 -7.13
CA PHE A 136 -15.45 -10.39 -6.00
C PHE A 136 -14.51 -11.09 -5.01
N ASN A 137 -13.21 -11.12 -5.31
CA ASN A 137 -12.23 -11.91 -4.56
C ASN A 137 -11.18 -11.10 -3.82
N ILE A 138 -11.33 -9.77 -3.74
CA ILE A 138 -10.41 -8.92 -2.97
C ILE A 138 -10.40 -9.34 -1.48
N ASN A 139 -9.20 -9.48 -0.90
CA ASN A 139 -8.99 -9.92 0.49
C ASN A 139 -9.58 -11.31 0.85
N LYS A 140 -10.10 -12.05 -0.14
CA LYS A 140 -10.74 -13.33 0.10
C LYS A 140 -9.70 -14.44 0.24
N GLU A 141 -9.52 -14.94 1.47
CA GLU A 141 -8.56 -16.01 1.81
C GLU A 141 -7.14 -15.72 1.32
N CYS A 142 -6.72 -14.47 1.36
CA CYS A 142 -5.39 -14.01 0.96
C CYS A 142 -5.08 -12.64 1.56
N GLY A 143 -3.83 -12.21 1.40
CA GLY A 143 -3.35 -10.90 1.84
C GLY A 143 -3.09 -10.82 3.35
N SER A 144 -2.90 -9.60 3.85
CA SER A 144 -2.49 -9.34 5.23
C SER A 144 -3.51 -9.74 6.30
N THR A 145 -4.78 -9.90 5.94
CA THR A 145 -5.84 -10.34 6.87
C THR A 145 -6.00 -11.86 6.92
N LYS A 146 -5.44 -12.59 5.95
CA LYS A 146 -5.50 -14.05 5.80
C LYS A 146 -4.19 -14.58 5.23
N PRO A 147 -3.09 -14.53 6.03
CA PRO A 147 -1.74 -14.82 5.55
C PRO A 147 -1.43 -16.32 5.41
N GLU A 148 -2.33 -17.21 5.81
CA GLU A 148 -2.09 -18.66 5.87
C GLU A 148 -1.67 -19.24 4.51
N LYS A 149 -2.26 -18.72 3.42
CA LYS A 149 -1.91 -19.12 2.06
C LYS A 149 -0.50 -18.70 1.69
N ALA A 150 -0.10 -17.50 2.10
CA ALA A 150 1.26 -17.00 1.86
C ALA A 150 2.28 -17.74 2.72
N GLN A 151 1.97 -18.04 3.99
CA GLN A 151 2.82 -18.85 4.88
C GLN A 151 3.13 -20.22 4.25
N LYS A 152 2.08 -20.89 3.76
CA LYS A 152 2.23 -22.16 3.05
C LYS A 152 3.07 -22.02 1.78
N ALA A 153 2.82 -20.98 1.00
CA ALA A 153 3.58 -20.71 -0.24
C ALA A 153 5.07 -20.44 0.03
N VAL A 154 5.42 -19.76 1.13
CA VAL A 154 6.83 -19.55 1.55
C VAL A 154 7.51 -20.90 1.75
N LEU A 155 6.90 -21.81 2.50
CA LEU A 155 7.47 -23.12 2.76
C LEU A 155 7.57 -23.98 1.50
N GLU A 156 6.49 -24.05 0.70
CA GLU A 156 6.42 -24.86 -0.52
C GLU A 156 7.43 -24.43 -1.59
N ASN A 157 7.76 -23.14 -1.65
CA ASN A 157 8.70 -22.60 -2.63
C ASN A 157 10.09 -22.37 -2.05
N SER A 158 10.35 -22.73 -0.79
CA SER A 158 11.59 -22.41 -0.08
C SER A 158 11.96 -20.93 -0.27
N ALA A 159 10.99 -20.04 -0.04
CA ALA A 159 11.18 -18.60 -0.19
C ALA A 159 11.86 -18.03 1.05
N ASP A 160 12.69 -17.01 0.85
CA ASP A 160 13.41 -16.35 1.93
C ASP A 160 12.50 -15.46 2.76
N ILE A 161 11.45 -14.90 2.13
CA ILE A 161 10.49 -14.00 2.79
C ILE A 161 9.14 -14.01 2.08
N GLY A 162 8.07 -13.83 2.86
CA GLY A 162 6.73 -13.53 2.36
C GLY A 162 6.34 -12.08 2.65
N ILE A 163 5.66 -11.45 1.71
CA ILE A 163 5.11 -10.09 1.80
C ILE A 163 3.62 -10.19 1.49
N CYS A 164 2.78 -9.85 2.48
CA CYS A 164 1.32 -9.84 2.32
C CYS A 164 0.80 -8.42 2.44
N LEU A 165 0.13 -7.94 1.40
CA LEU A 165 -0.55 -6.64 1.41
C LEU A 165 -2.06 -6.83 1.66
N ASP A 166 -2.75 -5.75 2.03
CA ASP A 166 -4.20 -5.71 1.98
C ASP A 166 -4.72 -5.16 0.64
N GLY A 167 -6.03 -5.10 0.48
CA GLY A 167 -6.68 -4.80 -0.79
C GLY A 167 -6.26 -3.48 -1.45
N ASP A 168 -5.97 -2.44 -0.68
CA ASP A 168 -5.51 -1.15 -1.18
C ASP A 168 -4.02 -0.86 -0.89
N ALA A 169 -3.32 -1.86 -0.36
CA ALA A 169 -1.89 -1.89 -0.16
C ALA A 169 -1.33 -0.75 0.70
N ASP A 170 -2.06 -0.35 1.73
CA ASP A 170 -1.59 0.58 2.77
C ASP A 170 -1.09 -0.15 4.03
N ARG A 171 -1.27 -1.48 4.10
CA ARG A 171 -0.79 -2.36 5.17
C ARG A 171 0.05 -3.50 4.62
N VAL A 172 1.02 -3.94 5.43
CA VAL A 172 1.91 -5.05 5.10
C VAL A 172 2.12 -5.96 6.29
N LEU A 173 2.17 -7.28 6.04
CA LEU A 173 2.71 -8.28 6.94
C LEU A 173 3.89 -8.98 6.28
N PHE A 174 4.88 -9.37 7.08
CA PHE A 174 6.00 -10.16 6.64
C PHE A 174 5.95 -11.58 7.21
N ILE A 175 6.48 -12.52 6.47
CA ILE A 175 6.59 -13.93 6.83
C ILE A 175 8.04 -14.31 6.66
N ASP A 176 8.65 -14.95 7.66
CA ASP A 176 10.03 -15.45 7.58
C ASP A 176 10.13 -16.75 6.74
N GLU A 177 11.35 -17.20 6.52
CA GLU A 177 11.66 -18.43 5.76
C GLU A 177 11.11 -19.71 6.42
N GLN A 178 10.69 -19.65 7.68
CA GLN A 178 10.05 -20.74 8.42
C GLN A 178 8.53 -20.70 8.32
N GLY A 179 7.97 -19.73 7.56
CA GLY A 179 6.53 -19.55 7.44
C GLY A 179 5.88 -18.86 8.63
N LYS A 180 6.65 -18.25 9.55
CA LYS A 180 6.13 -17.53 10.70
C LYS A 180 5.90 -16.07 10.38
N LEU A 181 4.83 -15.50 10.95
CA LEU A 181 4.55 -14.07 10.83
C LEU A 181 5.56 -13.26 11.65
N ALA A 182 6.19 -12.28 11.02
CA ALA A 182 6.93 -11.24 11.71
C ALA A 182 5.95 -10.18 12.24
N ASN A 183 5.95 -9.97 13.54
CA ASN A 183 5.16 -8.91 14.18
C ASN A 183 5.64 -7.55 13.68
N GLY A 184 4.71 -6.60 13.49
CA GLY A 184 5.03 -5.23 13.08
C GLY A 184 6.03 -4.52 13.99
N ASP A 185 5.99 -4.79 15.28
CA ASP A 185 6.95 -4.23 16.25
C ASP A 185 8.38 -4.73 16.01
N ILE A 186 8.56 -5.98 15.57
CA ILE A 186 9.86 -6.52 15.14
C ILE A 186 10.38 -5.72 13.94
N VAL A 187 9.52 -5.44 12.97
CA VAL A 187 9.89 -4.66 11.77
C VAL A 187 10.28 -3.23 12.16
N ILE A 188 9.53 -2.61 13.06
CA ILE A 188 9.86 -1.26 13.59
C ILE A 188 11.24 -1.29 14.28
N GLY A 189 11.49 -2.29 15.13
CA GLY A 189 12.76 -2.47 15.81
C GLY A 189 13.94 -2.63 14.86
N LEU A 190 13.80 -3.50 13.85
CA LEU A 190 14.84 -3.71 12.82
C LEU A 190 15.14 -2.44 12.01
N LEU A 191 14.11 -1.69 11.64
CA LEU A 191 14.29 -0.42 10.93
C LEU A 191 14.95 0.63 11.83
N ALA A 192 14.56 0.71 13.09
CA ALA A 192 15.15 1.62 14.06
C ALA A 192 16.64 1.32 14.25
N GLU A 193 17.01 0.06 14.46
CA GLU A 193 18.41 -0.38 14.58
C GLU A 193 19.22 -0.02 13.31
N ALA A 194 18.66 -0.31 12.13
CA ALA A 194 19.32 0.02 10.87
C ALA A 194 19.54 1.53 10.69
N TRP A 195 18.62 2.36 11.14
CA TRP A 195 18.73 3.82 11.06
C TRP A 195 19.68 4.39 12.11
N VAL A 196 19.72 3.83 13.33
CA VAL A 196 20.74 4.17 14.36
C VAL A 196 22.12 3.88 13.81
N ASN A 197 22.35 2.69 13.27
CA ASN A 197 23.66 2.30 12.72
C ASN A 197 24.12 3.18 11.55
N LYS A 198 23.17 3.77 10.81
CA LYS A 198 23.43 4.73 9.72
C LYS A 198 23.48 6.19 10.19
N ASN A 199 23.33 6.48 11.49
CA ASN A 199 23.19 7.84 12.05
C ASN A 199 22.07 8.65 11.35
N SER A 200 21.02 7.99 10.90
CA SER A 200 19.91 8.62 10.18
C SER A 200 18.63 8.77 11.01
N LEU A 201 18.62 8.25 12.24
CA LEU A 201 17.49 8.38 13.15
C LEU A 201 17.52 9.74 13.86
N ASN A 202 16.54 10.59 13.58
CA ASN A 202 16.46 11.93 14.16
C ASN A 202 16.32 11.83 15.70
N LYS A 203 17.24 12.49 16.44
CA LYS A 203 17.30 12.49 17.91
C LYS A 203 17.30 11.08 18.54
N ASN A 204 17.72 10.05 17.81
CA ASN A 204 17.64 8.65 18.24
C ASN A 204 16.24 8.27 18.79
N THR A 205 15.19 8.79 18.15
CA THR A 205 13.83 8.64 18.64
C THR A 205 12.98 7.87 17.64
N VAL A 206 12.29 6.83 18.12
CA VAL A 206 11.24 6.10 17.41
C VAL A 206 9.89 6.49 18.03
N VAL A 207 8.90 6.74 17.19
CA VAL A 207 7.53 7.00 17.65
C VAL A 207 6.70 5.76 17.35
N ALA A 208 6.13 5.18 18.38
CA ALA A 208 5.24 4.04 18.31
C ALA A 208 3.83 4.43 18.78
N THR A 209 2.87 3.52 18.66
CA THR A 209 1.49 3.74 19.11
C THR A 209 1.19 2.95 20.37
N VAL A 210 0.07 3.26 21.01
CA VAL A 210 -0.44 2.49 22.17
C VAL A 210 -0.77 1.02 21.82
N MET A 211 -0.76 0.66 20.53
CA MET A 211 -0.98 -0.70 20.07
C MET A 211 0.32 -1.53 20.00
N SER A 212 1.48 -0.89 20.18
CA SER A 212 2.76 -1.59 20.19
C SER A 212 2.89 -2.46 21.45
N ASN A 213 3.56 -3.59 21.32
CA ASN A 213 3.76 -4.48 22.45
C ASN A 213 4.95 -4.02 23.32
N LEU A 214 4.99 -4.51 24.55
CA LEU A 214 6.03 -4.16 25.54
C LEU A 214 7.45 -4.47 25.05
N ALA A 215 7.62 -5.45 24.16
CA ALA A 215 8.95 -5.82 23.64
C ALA A 215 9.60 -4.71 22.80
N LEU A 216 8.83 -3.74 22.31
CA LEU A 216 9.38 -2.58 21.58
C LEU A 216 9.87 -1.50 22.56
N GLU A 217 9.38 -1.48 23.80
CA GLU A 217 9.79 -0.52 24.84
C GLU A 217 11.07 -0.96 25.58
N LEU A 218 11.39 -2.26 25.56
CA LEU A 218 12.54 -2.87 26.23
C LEU A 218 13.79 -2.90 25.33
#